data_70e83f647b41349d80be7e12c61d7632
#
_entry.id   70e83f647b41349d80be7e12c61d7632
#
_cell.length_a   1.000
_cell.length_b   1.000
_cell.length_c   1.000
_cell.angle_alpha   90.00
_cell.angle_beta   90.00
_cell.angle_gamma   90.00
#
_symmetry.space_group_name_H-M   'P 1'
#
loop_
_entity.id
_entity.type
_entity.pdbx_description
1 polymer ?
#
loop_
_entity_poly.entity_id
_entity_poly.type
_entity_poly.pdbx_seq_one_letter_code
_entity_poly.pdbx_strand_id
1 'polypeptide(L)'
;MANIAGILREAGFTELHEGEKWELKKKGSYFVTRNQSSIISFRIPAGTCSGYQIMASHSDSPSFKIKENPEMESEGHYIRLNVEKYGGMLCAPWFDRPLSVAGRLVVKTGNCLVSKLVKVDRDLLMIPNLAIHFNRQVNDGYKYNPQVDMIPLFGGDGSKGTFMKLVAEAAGVHEEDILGHDLFLYSRMPGTIWGAEGEFFSCGRIDDLQCAFASLKGFLEGEPAEGIAVHAVFDNEEVGSGTKQGADSTFLMDTLRRINTGLGRDEEAYLMALASSIMRTRSIQRMRYRQPCSRPCAKGPGFPSRPLPTVRTCRAVLPWAI
;
A
#
# COMPACT_ATOMS: atom_id res chain seq x y z
N MET A 1 2.90 0.68 6.05
CA MET A 1 2.68 1.71 7.08
C MET A 1 3.67 1.62 8.23
N ALA A 2 3.84 0.47 8.91
CA ALA A 2 4.78 0.37 10.04
C ALA A 2 6.20 0.86 9.72
N ASN A 3 6.73 0.52 8.55
CA ASN A 3 8.05 0.98 8.11
C ASN A 3 8.10 2.52 7.90
N ILE A 4 7.06 3.10 7.27
CA ILE A 4 7.00 4.57 7.10
C ILE A 4 6.96 5.25 8.46
N ALA A 5 6.11 4.78 9.38
CA ALA A 5 6.03 5.31 10.74
C ALA A 5 7.37 5.16 11.50
N GLY A 6 8.08 4.03 11.33
CA GLY A 6 9.42 3.82 11.88
C GLY A 6 10.41 4.87 11.42
N ILE A 7 10.52 5.07 10.10
CA ILE A 7 11.40 6.09 9.50
C ILE A 7 11.06 7.50 9.97
N LEU A 8 9.77 7.83 10.06
CA LEU A 8 9.34 9.13 10.55
C LEU A 8 9.73 9.34 12.02
N ARG A 9 9.60 8.31 12.88
CA ARG A 9 10.05 8.39 14.28
C ARG A 9 11.56 8.56 14.37
N GLU A 10 12.34 7.81 13.59
CA GLU A 10 13.80 7.94 13.49
C GLU A 10 14.22 9.33 13.00
N ALA A 11 13.42 9.95 12.11
CA ALA A 11 13.63 11.31 11.64
C ALA A 11 13.11 12.39 12.62
N GLY A 12 12.66 12.03 13.82
CA GLY A 12 12.24 12.95 14.87
C GLY A 12 10.80 13.48 14.73
N PHE A 13 9.95 12.82 13.96
CA PHE A 13 8.53 13.19 13.87
C PHE A 13 7.75 12.71 15.09
N THR A 14 6.86 13.56 15.58
CA THR A 14 5.93 13.24 16.67
C THR A 14 4.68 12.56 16.11
N GLU A 15 4.33 11.41 16.65
CA GLU A 15 3.08 10.73 16.33
C GLU A 15 1.91 11.42 17.02
N LEU A 16 0.85 11.66 16.25
CA LEU A 16 -0.41 12.24 16.72
C LEU A 16 -1.51 11.19 16.63
N HIS A 17 -2.47 11.26 17.56
CA HIS A 17 -3.64 10.39 17.57
C HIS A 17 -4.91 11.14 17.19
N GLU A 18 -5.77 10.51 16.36
CA GLU A 18 -7.02 11.14 15.91
C GLU A 18 -7.99 11.41 17.06
N GLY A 19 -7.96 10.63 18.13
CA GLY A 19 -8.81 10.79 19.31
C GLY A 19 -8.35 11.89 20.30
N GLU A 20 -7.19 12.52 20.06
CA GLU A 20 -6.58 13.46 20.99
C GLU A 20 -6.55 14.89 20.42
N LYS A 21 -6.44 15.89 21.28
CA LYS A 21 -6.20 17.28 20.87
C LYS A 21 -4.76 17.42 20.39
N TRP A 22 -4.57 18.09 19.23
CA TRP A 22 -3.23 18.32 18.69
C TRP A 22 -2.66 19.65 19.17
N GLU A 23 -1.48 19.61 19.76
CA GLU A 23 -0.70 20.78 20.14
C GLU A 23 0.47 20.92 19.17
N LEU A 24 0.34 21.83 18.21
CA LEU A 24 1.29 22.00 17.12
C LEU A 24 2.20 23.21 17.35
N LYS A 25 3.45 23.06 16.96
CA LYS A 25 4.48 24.12 17.09
C LYS A 25 5.05 24.47 15.72
N LYS A 26 5.44 25.72 15.53
CA LYS A 26 6.25 26.12 14.37
C LYS A 26 7.53 25.28 14.32
N LYS A 27 7.98 24.95 13.13
CA LYS A 27 9.09 24.01 12.85
C LYS A 27 8.84 22.57 13.33
N GLY A 28 7.64 22.25 13.80
CA GLY A 28 7.30 20.90 14.23
C GLY A 28 7.08 19.95 13.05
N SER A 29 7.39 18.68 13.26
CA SER A 29 7.23 17.58 12.32
C SER A 29 6.35 16.52 12.97
N TYR A 30 5.29 16.10 12.29
CA TYR A 30 4.25 15.26 12.86
C TYR A 30 3.76 14.24 11.86
N PHE A 31 3.18 13.15 12.35
CA PHE A 31 2.41 12.23 11.54
C PHE A 31 1.22 11.64 12.31
N VAL A 32 0.22 11.21 11.57
CA VAL A 32 -0.98 10.54 12.08
C VAL A 32 -1.33 9.36 11.20
N THR A 33 -1.84 8.28 11.79
CA THR A 33 -2.27 7.08 11.07
C THR A 33 -3.77 6.86 11.23
N ARG A 34 -4.40 6.28 10.19
CA ARG A 34 -5.79 5.82 10.25
C ARG A 34 -5.85 4.33 9.91
N ASN A 35 -6.50 3.55 10.78
CA ASN A 35 -6.62 2.09 10.65
C ASN A 35 -5.29 1.35 10.45
N GLN A 36 -4.15 1.92 10.86
CA GLN A 36 -2.80 1.35 10.67
C GLN A 36 -2.44 1.05 9.20
N SER A 37 -3.22 1.51 8.24
CA SER A 37 -3.02 1.27 6.81
C SER A 37 -2.88 2.53 5.97
N SER A 38 -3.22 3.70 6.51
CA SER A 38 -2.94 5.00 5.90
C SER A 38 -2.20 5.91 6.85
N ILE A 39 -1.39 6.83 6.31
CA ILE A 39 -0.56 7.74 7.09
C ILE A 39 -0.52 9.11 6.40
N ILE A 40 -0.61 10.16 7.21
CA ILE A 40 -0.35 11.52 6.76
C ILE A 40 0.73 12.10 7.67
N SER A 41 1.81 12.56 7.07
CA SER A 41 2.89 13.25 7.76
C SER A 41 3.02 14.69 7.25
N PHE A 42 3.40 15.62 8.13
CA PHE A 42 3.50 17.01 7.76
C PHE A 42 4.58 17.74 8.55
N ARG A 43 5.12 18.79 7.92
CA ARG A 43 6.14 19.70 8.50
C ARG A 43 5.65 21.12 8.43
N ILE A 44 5.68 21.78 9.58
CA ILE A 44 5.26 23.17 9.74
C ILE A 44 6.47 24.09 9.54
N PRO A 45 6.43 25.06 8.60
CA PRO A 45 7.55 25.96 8.38
C PRO A 45 7.77 26.93 9.56
N ALA A 46 8.92 27.56 9.59
CA ALA A 46 9.23 28.61 10.59
C ALA A 46 8.43 29.89 10.34
N GLY A 47 8.17 30.21 9.08
CA GLY A 47 7.55 31.44 8.61
C GLY A 47 6.02 31.35 8.50
N THR A 48 5.48 32.15 7.61
CA THR A 48 4.03 32.17 7.30
C THR A 48 3.64 30.92 6.53
N CYS A 49 2.47 30.36 6.86
CA CYS A 49 1.90 29.21 6.15
C CYS A 49 0.90 29.75 5.11
N SER A 50 1.31 29.88 3.88
CA SER A 50 0.47 30.38 2.79
C SER A 50 -0.46 29.31 2.20
N GLY A 51 -0.14 28.02 2.36
CA GLY A 51 -0.90 26.90 1.82
C GLY A 51 -0.29 25.56 2.17
N TYR A 52 -0.78 24.50 1.55
CA TYR A 52 -0.28 23.15 1.70
C TYR A 52 0.41 22.68 0.42
N GLN A 53 1.52 22.00 0.57
CA GLN A 53 2.21 21.28 -0.52
C GLN A 53 2.04 19.79 -0.27
N ILE A 54 1.11 19.18 -0.97
CA ILE A 54 0.65 17.82 -0.71
C ILE A 54 1.23 16.87 -1.75
N MET A 55 1.91 15.82 -1.32
CA MET A 55 2.28 14.67 -2.13
C MET A 55 1.47 13.47 -1.64
N ALA A 56 0.75 12.81 -2.56
CA ALA A 56 -0.10 11.66 -2.24
C ALA A 56 0.26 10.45 -3.10
N SER A 57 0.18 9.27 -2.48
CA SER A 57 0.41 7.95 -3.06
C SER A 57 -0.45 6.92 -2.33
N HIS A 58 -0.40 5.64 -2.75
CA HIS A 58 -1.08 4.57 -2.04
C HIS A 58 -0.14 3.40 -1.72
N SER A 59 -0.56 2.52 -0.82
CA SER A 59 0.28 1.41 -0.34
C SER A 59 -0.32 0.02 -0.58
N ASP A 60 -1.58 -0.04 -0.98
CA ASP A 60 -2.21 -1.28 -1.41
C ASP A 60 -1.80 -1.64 -2.84
N SER A 61 -2.03 -2.87 -3.21
CA SER A 61 -1.72 -3.41 -4.54
C SER A 61 -2.75 -4.49 -4.86
N PRO A 62 -3.01 -4.77 -6.15
CA PRO A 62 -3.94 -5.83 -6.54
C PRO A 62 -3.55 -7.17 -5.93
N SER A 63 -4.55 -7.87 -5.41
CA SER A 63 -4.35 -9.16 -4.74
C SER A 63 -5.62 -10.03 -4.79
N PHE A 64 -5.57 -11.16 -4.12
CA PHE A 64 -6.73 -12.00 -3.84
C PHE A 64 -7.04 -11.93 -2.34
N LYS A 65 -8.26 -11.51 -2.02
CA LYS A 65 -8.78 -11.48 -0.65
C LYS A 65 -9.35 -12.84 -0.29
N ILE A 66 -9.05 -13.34 0.90
CA ILE A 66 -9.63 -14.55 1.47
C ILE A 66 -11.05 -14.23 1.95
N LYS A 67 -12.03 -15.06 1.56
CA LYS A 67 -13.42 -14.91 1.99
C LYS A 67 -13.64 -15.47 3.40
N GLU A 68 -14.74 -15.08 4.05
CA GLU A 68 -15.11 -15.49 5.42
C GLU A 68 -15.15 -17.02 5.60
N ASN A 69 -15.62 -17.77 4.59
CA ASN A 69 -15.53 -19.22 4.55
C ASN A 69 -14.32 -19.60 3.69
N PRO A 70 -13.12 -19.70 4.29
CA PRO A 70 -11.88 -19.75 3.53
C PRO A 70 -11.62 -21.09 2.86
N GLU A 71 -12.04 -22.21 3.45
CA GLU A 71 -11.69 -23.53 2.94
C GLU A 71 -12.77 -24.10 2.02
N MET A 72 -12.32 -24.71 0.92
CA MET A 72 -13.13 -25.41 -0.07
C MET A 72 -12.54 -26.77 -0.34
N GLU A 73 -13.35 -27.83 -0.20
CA GLU A 73 -12.95 -29.16 -0.65
C GLU A 73 -12.99 -29.25 -2.18
N SER A 74 -12.02 -29.92 -2.75
CA SER A 74 -11.91 -30.16 -4.19
C SER A 74 -11.56 -31.60 -4.47
N GLU A 75 -12.40 -32.28 -5.27
CA GLU A 75 -12.22 -33.66 -5.72
C GLU A 75 -12.04 -34.69 -4.58
N GLY A 76 -12.45 -34.39 -3.34
CA GLY A 76 -12.27 -35.24 -2.17
C GLY A 76 -10.83 -35.48 -1.74
N HIS A 77 -9.86 -34.75 -2.31
CA HIS A 77 -8.44 -34.96 -2.07
C HIS A 77 -7.68 -33.71 -1.70
N TYR A 78 -8.24 -32.53 -1.98
CA TYR A 78 -7.55 -31.25 -1.82
C TYR A 78 -8.40 -30.26 -1.06
N ILE A 79 -7.72 -29.39 -0.32
CA ILE A 79 -8.30 -28.18 0.26
C ILE A 79 -7.75 -26.98 -0.50
N ARG A 80 -8.65 -26.15 -0.99
CA ARG A 80 -8.36 -24.89 -1.69
C ARG A 80 -8.89 -23.72 -0.87
N LEU A 81 -8.35 -22.52 -1.05
CA LEU A 81 -8.85 -21.33 -0.37
C LEU A 81 -9.77 -20.52 -1.27
N ASN A 82 -10.95 -20.20 -0.73
CA ASN A 82 -11.94 -19.37 -1.38
C ASN A 82 -11.49 -17.90 -1.37
N VAL A 83 -11.28 -17.35 -2.55
CA VAL A 83 -10.75 -16.00 -2.73
C VAL A 83 -11.63 -15.18 -3.66
N GLU A 84 -11.48 -13.87 -3.55
CA GLU A 84 -12.03 -12.90 -4.49
C GLU A 84 -10.94 -11.93 -4.94
N LYS A 85 -11.11 -11.36 -6.13
CA LYS A 85 -10.18 -10.32 -6.61
C LYS A 85 -10.30 -9.04 -5.77
N TYR A 86 -9.17 -8.52 -5.40
CA TYR A 86 -9.00 -7.18 -4.87
C TYR A 86 -8.26 -6.34 -5.90
N GLY A 87 -8.94 -5.38 -6.49
CA GLY A 87 -8.39 -4.52 -7.53
C GLY A 87 -8.27 -5.14 -8.93
N GLY A 88 -7.73 -4.38 -9.85
CA GLY A 88 -7.43 -4.77 -11.22
C GLY A 88 -6.03 -5.39 -11.34
N MET A 89 -5.92 -6.62 -11.84
CA MET A 89 -4.63 -7.30 -11.93
C MET A 89 -4.44 -8.10 -13.21
N LEU A 90 -3.19 -8.36 -13.57
CA LEU A 90 -2.80 -9.42 -14.47
C LEU A 90 -2.86 -10.75 -13.72
N CYS A 91 -3.69 -11.70 -14.18
CA CYS A 91 -3.83 -12.99 -13.51
C CYS A 91 -2.63 -13.92 -13.76
N ALA A 92 -2.09 -13.93 -14.98
CA ALA A 92 -1.02 -14.84 -15.36
C ALA A 92 0.21 -14.84 -14.42
N PRO A 93 0.70 -13.71 -13.89
CA PRO A 93 1.84 -13.69 -12.98
C PRO A 93 1.61 -14.34 -11.60
N TRP A 94 0.37 -14.74 -11.28
CA TRP A 94 0.05 -15.39 -10.00
C TRP A 94 0.19 -16.89 -10.02
N PHE A 95 0.24 -17.51 -11.22
CA PHE A 95 0.40 -18.95 -11.35
C PHE A 95 1.81 -19.44 -11.02
N ASP A 96 1.88 -20.66 -10.50
CA ASP A 96 3.10 -21.45 -10.28
C ASP A 96 4.15 -20.77 -9.41
N ARG A 97 3.69 -19.92 -8.48
CA ARG A 97 4.54 -19.15 -7.56
C ARG A 97 4.24 -19.49 -6.12
N PRO A 98 5.24 -19.49 -5.24
CA PRO A 98 5.01 -19.60 -3.81
C PRO A 98 4.24 -18.38 -3.32
N LEU A 99 3.09 -18.62 -2.70
CA LEU A 99 2.22 -17.62 -2.12
C LEU A 99 2.08 -17.86 -0.62
N SER A 100 1.70 -16.83 0.09
CA SER A 100 1.29 -16.90 1.48
C SER A 100 0.21 -15.88 1.79
N VAL A 101 -0.14 -15.73 3.07
CA VAL A 101 -1.24 -14.91 3.54
C VAL A 101 -0.74 -13.86 4.53
N ALA A 102 -1.22 -12.64 4.36
CA ALA A 102 -1.01 -11.55 5.32
C ALA A 102 -2.26 -10.68 5.38
N GLY A 103 -2.42 -9.95 6.47
CA GLY A 103 -3.54 -9.01 6.60
C GLY A 103 -3.81 -8.64 8.04
N ARG A 104 -5.09 -8.50 8.35
CA ARG A 104 -5.59 -8.03 9.64
C ARG A 104 -6.59 -9.01 10.20
N LEU A 105 -6.54 -9.16 11.52
CA LEU A 105 -7.54 -9.87 12.32
C LEU A 105 -8.23 -8.87 13.25
N VAL A 106 -9.52 -9.08 13.50
CA VAL A 106 -10.25 -8.48 14.62
C VAL A 106 -10.31 -9.52 15.71
N VAL A 107 -9.64 -9.25 16.81
CA VAL A 107 -9.47 -10.22 17.92
C VAL A 107 -10.14 -9.69 19.17
N LYS A 108 -10.88 -10.56 19.86
CA LYS A 108 -11.42 -10.28 21.18
C LYS A 108 -10.32 -10.45 22.23
N THR A 109 -10.11 -9.41 23.04
CA THR A 109 -9.15 -9.43 24.14
C THR A 109 -9.86 -8.90 25.39
N GLY A 110 -10.30 -9.82 26.25
CA GLY A 110 -11.18 -9.49 27.35
C GLY A 110 -12.49 -8.88 26.86
N ASN A 111 -12.80 -7.65 27.28
CA ASN A 111 -14.00 -6.90 26.85
C ASN A 111 -13.71 -5.94 25.67
N CYS A 112 -12.54 -5.98 25.09
CA CYS A 112 -12.12 -5.08 24.00
C CYS A 112 -11.98 -5.83 22.68
N LEU A 113 -12.17 -5.11 21.58
CA LEU A 113 -11.83 -5.56 20.23
C LEU A 113 -10.51 -4.91 19.82
N VAL A 114 -9.56 -5.72 19.40
CA VAL A 114 -8.23 -5.26 18.99
C VAL A 114 -7.97 -5.68 17.55
N SER A 115 -7.48 -4.74 16.75
CA SER A 115 -6.98 -5.05 15.40
C SER A 115 -5.55 -5.55 15.49
N LYS A 116 -5.26 -6.73 14.95
CA LYS A 116 -3.93 -7.35 14.96
C LYS A 116 -3.49 -7.69 13.54
N LEU A 117 -2.30 -7.22 13.15
CA LEU A 117 -1.70 -7.57 11.88
C LEU A 117 -1.11 -8.98 11.96
N VAL A 118 -1.23 -9.73 10.89
CA VAL A 118 -0.69 -11.09 10.76
C VAL A 118 0.01 -11.26 9.42
N LYS A 119 1.11 -12.00 9.43
CA LYS A 119 1.84 -12.46 8.24
C LYS A 119 2.25 -13.92 8.48
N VAL A 120 1.78 -14.81 7.63
CA VAL A 120 2.28 -16.19 7.60
C VAL A 120 3.57 -16.21 6.78
N ASP A 121 4.71 -16.34 7.45
CA ASP A 121 6.02 -16.18 6.80
C ASP A 121 6.62 -17.52 6.34
N ARG A 122 5.88 -18.25 5.53
CA ARG A 122 6.32 -19.48 4.85
C ARG A 122 5.62 -19.63 3.51
N ASP A 123 6.14 -20.45 2.63
CA ASP A 123 5.48 -20.89 1.40
C ASP A 123 4.28 -21.75 1.80
N LEU A 124 3.08 -21.26 1.57
CA LEU A 124 1.85 -21.86 2.09
C LEU A 124 0.92 -22.31 0.98
N LEU A 125 0.87 -21.57 -0.11
CA LEU A 125 -0.15 -21.68 -1.14
C LEU A 125 0.49 -21.64 -2.54
N MET A 126 -0.23 -22.19 -3.50
CA MET A 126 0.08 -22.03 -4.91
C MET A 126 -1.21 -22.02 -5.74
N ILE A 127 -1.27 -21.21 -6.77
CA ILE A 127 -2.28 -21.33 -7.84
C ILE A 127 -1.64 -22.14 -8.97
N PRO A 128 -1.92 -23.44 -9.08
CA PRO A 128 -1.29 -24.28 -10.10
C PRO A 128 -1.86 -23.97 -11.47
N ASN A 129 -1.01 -23.88 -12.47
CA ASN A 129 -1.42 -23.82 -13.85
C ASN A 129 -1.75 -25.22 -14.40
N LEU A 130 -2.55 -25.28 -15.44
CA LEU A 130 -2.80 -26.53 -16.15
C LEU A 130 -1.68 -26.80 -17.15
N ALA A 131 -1.33 -28.08 -17.32
CA ALA A 131 -0.47 -28.48 -18.41
C ALA A 131 -1.10 -28.11 -19.75
N ILE A 132 -0.28 -27.75 -20.75
CA ILE A 132 -0.74 -27.31 -22.08
C ILE A 132 -1.71 -28.32 -22.72
N HIS A 133 -1.57 -29.62 -22.40
CA HIS A 133 -2.47 -30.65 -22.88
C HIS A 133 -3.93 -30.49 -22.48
N PHE A 134 -4.17 -29.86 -21.35
CA PHE A 134 -5.51 -29.59 -20.79
C PHE A 134 -6.01 -28.18 -21.06
N ASN A 135 -5.13 -27.27 -21.53
CA ASN A 135 -5.48 -25.90 -21.89
C ASN A 135 -4.68 -25.45 -23.11
N ARG A 136 -4.97 -26.01 -24.28
CA ARG A 136 -4.22 -25.77 -25.53
C ARG A 136 -4.28 -24.34 -26.02
N GLN A 137 -5.33 -23.60 -25.65
CA GLN A 137 -5.56 -22.22 -26.11
C GLN A 137 -4.97 -21.15 -25.15
N VAL A 138 -4.29 -21.57 -24.09
CA VAL A 138 -3.78 -20.62 -23.07
C VAL A 138 -2.87 -19.55 -23.67
N ASN A 139 -2.11 -19.88 -24.72
CA ASN A 139 -1.21 -18.98 -25.41
C ASN A 139 -1.89 -18.10 -26.48
N ASP A 140 -3.13 -18.40 -26.83
CA ASP A 140 -3.88 -17.73 -27.91
C ASP A 140 -4.88 -16.66 -27.37
N GLY A 141 -4.76 -16.30 -26.09
CA GLY A 141 -5.61 -15.29 -25.46
C GLY A 141 -6.67 -15.85 -24.52
N TYR A 142 -6.28 -16.69 -23.59
CA TYR A 142 -7.20 -17.27 -22.59
C TYR A 142 -7.75 -16.23 -21.62
N LYS A 143 -9.08 -16.23 -21.44
CA LYS A 143 -9.75 -15.38 -20.46
C LYS A 143 -9.91 -16.10 -19.13
N TYR A 144 -9.09 -15.75 -18.16
CA TYR A 144 -9.14 -16.32 -16.81
C TYR A 144 -10.46 -16.00 -16.11
N ASN A 145 -11.08 -17.03 -15.52
CA ASN A 145 -12.20 -16.90 -14.58
C ASN A 145 -11.63 -16.92 -13.14
N PRO A 146 -11.63 -15.80 -12.40
CA PRO A 146 -11.06 -15.77 -11.05
C PRO A 146 -11.67 -16.76 -10.07
N GLN A 147 -12.94 -17.11 -10.24
CA GLN A 147 -13.65 -18.06 -9.36
C GLN A 147 -13.35 -19.53 -9.68
N VAL A 148 -12.65 -19.81 -10.77
CA VAL A 148 -12.31 -21.17 -11.21
C VAL A 148 -10.80 -21.33 -11.29
N ASP A 149 -10.16 -20.44 -12.06
CA ASP A 149 -8.74 -20.60 -12.43
C ASP A 149 -7.80 -20.08 -11.34
N MET A 150 -8.25 -19.11 -10.50
CA MET A 150 -7.38 -18.39 -9.56
C MET A 150 -7.54 -18.85 -8.11
N ILE A 151 -8.16 -19.99 -7.87
CA ILE A 151 -8.38 -20.54 -6.53
C ILE A 151 -7.11 -21.27 -6.05
N PRO A 152 -6.42 -20.78 -5.01
CA PRO A 152 -5.15 -21.38 -4.59
C PRO A 152 -5.34 -22.72 -3.90
N LEU A 153 -4.44 -23.63 -4.17
CA LEU A 153 -4.30 -24.91 -3.46
C LEU A 153 -3.64 -24.64 -2.10
N PHE A 154 -4.24 -25.19 -1.04
CA PHE A 154 -3.74 -25.07 0.33
C PHE A 154 -3.11 -26.36 0.83
N GLY A 155 -3.71 -27.51 0.55
CA GLY A 155 -3.18 -28.80 0.99
C GLY A 155 -4.00 -29.99 0.55
N GLY A 156 -3.67 -31.17 1.03
CA GLY A 156 -4.47 -32.39 0.90
C GLY A 156 -5.67 -32.38 1.88
N ASP A 157 -6.50 -33.42 1.84
CA ASP A 157 -7.73 -33.51 2.67
C ASP A 157 -7.45 -33.42 4.18
N GLY A 158 -6.32 -33.94 4.66
CA GLY A 158 -5.86 -33.79 6.05
C GLY A 158 -5.61 -32.34 6.50
N SER A 159 -5.63 -31.36 5.59
CA SER A 159 -5.50 -29.94 5.90
C SER A 159 -6.84 -29.26 6.23
N LYS A 160 -7.95 -29.98 6.12
CA LYS A 160 -9.28 -29.43 6.40
C LYS A 160 -9.38 -28.90 7.84
N GLY A 161 -9.91 -27.69 7.98
CA GLY A 161 -10.09 -27.00 9.27
C GLY A 161 -8.79 -26.52 9.90
N THR A 162 -7.69 -26.41 9.14
CA THR A 162 -6.39 -25.99 9.67
C THR A 162 -5.98 -24.58 9.28
N PHE A 163 -6.62 -23.97 8.28
CA PHE A 163 -6.22 -22.65 7.78
C PHE A 163 -6.28 -21.56 8.86
N MET A 164 -7.41 -21.41 9.54
CA MET A 164 -7.55 -20.38 10.58
C MET A 164 -6.70 -20.68 11.81
N LYS A 165 -6.41 -21.96 12.12
CA LYS A 165 -5.45 -22.34 13.15
C LYS A 165 -4.04 -21.84 12.83
N LEU A 166 -3.59 -22.01 11.58
CA LEU A 166 -2.30 -21.49 11.12
C LEU A 166 -2.22 -19.96 11.18
N VAL A 167 -3.31 -19.30 10.82
CA VAL A 167 -3.39 -17.84 10.92
C VAL A 167 -3.35 -17.38 12.37
N ALA A 168 -4.09 -18.05 13.27
CA ALA A 168 -4.10 -17.75 14.71
C ALA A 168 -2.73 -17.95 15.33
N GLU A 169 -2.03 -19.06 15.00
CA GLU A 169 -0.67 -19.34 15.44
C GLU A 169 0.30 -18.25 14.97
N ALA A 170 0.26 -17.88 13.70
CA ALA A 170 1.11 -16.82 13.15
C ALA A 170 0.84 -15.44 13.79
N ALA A 171 -0.39 -15.20 14.23
CA ALA A 171 -0.78 -13.99 14.96
C ALA A 171 -0.47 -14.06 16.47
N GLY A 172 -0.22 -15.26 17.02
CA GLY A 172 -0.07 -15.48 18.47
C GLY A 172 -1.38 -15.17 19.23
N VAL A 173 -2.50 -15.72 18.74
CA VAL A 173 -3.83 -15.60 19.34
C VAL A 173 -4.54 -16.95 19.29
N HIS A 174 -5.62 -17.11 20.07
CA HIS A 174 -6.49 -18.28 19.93
C HIS A 174 -7.45 -18.11 18.75
N GLU A 175 -7.72 -19.19 18.03
CA GLU A 175 -8.63 -19.16 16.87
C GLU A 175 -10.04 -18.67 17.26
N GLU A 176 -10.53 -19.10 18.42
CA GLU A 176 -11.85 -18.74 18.98
C GLU A 176 -12.00 -17.25 19.32
N ASP A 177 -10.88 -16.52 19.48
CA ASP A 177 -10.89 -15.10 19.73
C ASP A 177 -10.94 -14.26 18.43
N ILE A 178 -10.77 -14.90 17.26
CA ILE A 178 -10.84 -14.22 15.97
C ILE A 178 -12.30 -14.03 15.58
N LEU A 179 -12.77 -12.79 15.55
CA LEU A 179 -14.15 -12.44 15.21
C LEU A 179 -14.34 -12.04 13.74
N GLY A 180 -13.25 -11.80 13.03
CA GLY A 180 -13.28 -11.47 11.63
C GLY A 180 -11.87 -11.22 11.10
N HIS A 181 -11.73 -11.19 9.79
CA HIS A 181 -10.43 -11.02 9.17
C HIS A 181 -10.52 -10.23 7.85
N ASP A 182 -9.38 -9.67 7.48
CA ASP A 182 -9.15 -9.01 6.22
C ASP A 182 -7.80 -9.50 5.69
N LEU A 183 -7.80 -10.72 5.15
CA LEU A 183 -6.61 -11.48 4.76
C LEU A 183 -6.47 -11.50 3.25
N PHE A 184 -5.23 -11.34 2.79
CA PHE A 184 -4.87 -11.28 1.37
C PHE A 184 -3.73 -12.23 1.05
N LEU A 185 -3.74 -12.75 -0.17
CA LEU A 185 -2.58 -13.46 -0.71
C LEU A 185 -1.43 -12.49 -0.98
N TYR A 186 -0.21 -12.94 -0.79
CA TYR A 186 0.95 -12.23 -1.27
C TYR A 186 1.97 -13.16 -1.91
N SER A 187 2.64 -12.68 -2.96
CA SER A 187 3.74 -13.40 -3.58
C SER A 187 4.97 -13.38 -2.68
N ARG A 188 5.59 -14.54 -2.48
CA ARG A 188 6.83 -14.70 -1.73
C ARG A 188 8.08 -14.49 -2.58
N MET A 189 7.91 -14.24 -3.87
CA MET A 189 9.03 -13.91 -4.75
C MET A 189 9.70 -12.61 -4.29
N PRO A 190 10.99 -12.63 -3.99
CA PRO A 190 11.70 -11.42 -3.59
C PRO A 190 11.87 -10.44 -4.76
N GLY A 191 12.13 -9.19 -4.45
CA GLY A 191 12.58 -8.23 -5.42
C GLY A 191 13.95 -8.61 -5.97
N THR A 192 14.17 -8.38 -7.27
CA THR A 192 15.37 -8.82 -7.98
C THR A 192 15.97 -7.67 -8.77
N ILE A 193 17.29 -7.51 -8.69
CA ILE A 193 18.06 -6.63 -9.56
C ILE A 193 18.59 -7.47 -10.71
N TRP A 194 18.42 -7.02 -11.94
CA TRP A 194 18.79 -7.75 -13.16
C TRP A 194 19.17 -6.81 -14.31
N GLY A 195 19.59 -7.38 -15.42
CA GLY A 195 20.13 -6.65 -16.57
C GLY A 195 21.64 -6.87 -16.70
N ALA A 196 22.22 -6.52 -17.84
CA ALA A 196 23.64 -6.74 -18.12
C ALA A 196 24.55 -6.01 -17.11
N GLU A 197 24.14 -4.86 -16.61
CA GLU A 197 24.86 -4.03 -15.64
C GLU A 197 24.11 -3.90 -14.30
N GLY A 198 23.03 -4.68 -14.09
CA GLY A 198 22.17 -4.57 -12.91
C GLY A 198 21.34 -3.29 -12.91
N GLU A 199 20.94 -2.81 -14.07
CA GLU A 199 20.24 -1.53 -14.27
C GLU A 199 18.73 -1.62 -14.06
N PHE A 200 18.18 -2.84 -13.95
CA PHE A 200 16.75 -3.05 -13.77
C PHE A 200 16.43 -3.59 -12.37
N PHE A 201 15.26 -3.24 -11.89
CA PHE A 201 14.69 -3.77 -10.66
C PHE A 201 13.28 -4.31 -10.95
N SER A 202 13.00 -5.53 -10.51
CA SER A 202 11.69 -6.16 -10.58
C SER A 202 11.21 -6.56 -9.21
N CYS A 203 9.98 -6.20 -8.88
CA CYS A 203 9.30 -6.60 -7.65
C CYS A 203 7.78 -6.60 -7.88
N GLY A 204 7.05 -7.42 -7.15
CA GLY A 204 5.60 -7.21 -7.01
C GLY A 204 5.34 -5.91 -6.23
N ARG A 205 4.20 -5.28 -6.45
CA ARG A 205 3.77 -4.10 -5.67
C ARG A 205 4.60 -2.82 -5.90
N ILE A 206 5.30 -2.69 -7.02
CA ILE A 206 5.98 -1.45 -7.40
C ILE A 206 4.94 -0.34 -7.58
N ASP A 207 3.79 -0.64 -8.10
CA ASP A 207 2.58 0.17 -8.05
C ASP A 207 1.87 -0.12 -6.71
N ASP A 208 1.84 0.83 -5.72
CA ASP A 208 2.42 2.17 -5.84
C ASP A 208 3.53 2.41 -4.78
N LEU A 209 4.14 1.34 -4.26
CA LEU A 209 5.19 1.45 -3.23
C LEU A 209 6.41 2.26 -3.71
N GLN A 210 6.66 2.32 -5.03
CA GLN A 210 7.72 3.16 -5.55
C GLN A 210 7.41 4.65 -5.35
N CYS A 211 6.17 5.09 -5.63
CA CYS A 211 5.78 6.48 -5.41
C CYS A 211 5.68 6.80 -3.91
N ALA A 212 5.15 5.86 -3.11
CA ALA A 212 5.12 6.02 -1.66
C ALA A 212 6.53 6.22 -1.07
N PHE A 213 7.50 5.44 -1.54
CA PHE A 213 8.90 5.57 -1.12
C PHE A 213 9.55 6.86 -1.64
N ALA A 214 9.41 7.14 -2.94
CA ALA A 214 10.04 8.32 -3.55
C ALA A 214 9.48 9.63 -2.97
N SER A 215 8.17 9.68 -2.70
CA SER A 215 7.53 10.83 -2.07
C SER A 215 7.97 11.00 -0.61
N LEU A 216 8.11 9.89 0.15
CA LEU A 216 8.63 9.93 1.51
C LEU A 216 10.07 10.47 1.54
N LYS A 217 10.94 9.98 0.66
CA LYS A 217 12.33 10.44 0.58
C LYS A 217 12.39 11.92 0.22
N GLY A 218 11.66 12.35 -0.81
CA GLY A 218 11.59 13.76 -1.19
C GLY A 218 11.01 14.65 -0.09
N PHE A 219 10.04 14.14 0.68
CA PHE A 219 9.47 14.84 1.83
C PHE A 219 10.48 14.99 2.98
N LEU A 220 11.27 13.96 3.27
CA LEU A 220 12.28 13.99 4.33
C LEU A 220 13.51 14.84 4.00
N GLU A 221 13.95 14.82 2.75
CA GLU A 221 15.13 15.54 2.27
C GLU A 221 14.84 16.99 1.89
N GLY A 222 13.57 17.32 1.61
CA GLY A 222 13.15 18.67 1.24
C GLY A 222 12.97 19.59 2.44
N GLU A 223 13.24 20.90 2.24
CA GLU A 223 12.95 21.94 3.22
C GLU A 223 11.63 22.67 2.84
N PRO A 224 10.62 22.74 3.73
CA PRO A 224 9.40 23.51 3.45
C PRO A 224 9.71 25.01 3.48
N ALA A 225 9.62 25.69 2.32
CA ALA A 225 9.97 27.10 2.21
C ALA A 225 8.81 28.04 2.67
N GLU A 226 7.63 27.91 2.07
CA GLU A 226 6.52 28.87 2.26
C GLU A 226 5.16 28.21 2.54
N GLY A 227 5.11 26.93 2.72
CA GLY A 227 3.87 26.17 2.95
C GLY A 227 4.08 25.02 3.89
N ILE A 228 2.99 24.43 4.36
CA ILE A 228 3.03 23.20 5.13
C ILE A 228 3.25 22.05 4.15
N ALA A 229 4.40 21.39 4.26
CA ALA A 229 4.66 20.17 3.47
C ALA A 229 3.85 19.02 4.07
N VAL A 230 3.12 18.29 3.20
CA VAL A 230 2.27 17.15 3.57
C VAL A 230 2.62 15.97 2.69
N HIS A 231 2.88 14.83 3.30
CA HIS A 231 3.06 13.54 2.64
C HIS A 231 1.96 12.60 3.10
N ALA A 232 1.16 12.09 2.16
CA ALA A 232 0.04 11.22 2.44
C ALA A 232 0.19 9.90 1.68
N VAL A 233 -0.03 8.79 2.38
CA VAL A 233 -0.11 7.46 1.77
C VAL A 233 -1.43 6.83 2.19
N PHE A 234 -2.30 6.58 1.23
CA PHE A 234 -3.63 6.04 1.43
C PHE A 234 -3.67 4.53 1.20
N ASP A 235 -4.76 3.92 1.60
CA ASP A 235 -5.09 2.52 1.37
C ASP A 235 -6.32 2.42 0.47
N ASN A 236 -6.55 1.23 -0.10
CA ASN A 236 -7.73 0.89 -0.90
C ASN A 236 -7.92 1.71 -2.20
N GLU A 237 -6.83 2.23 -2.78
CA GLU A 237 -6.89 2.86 -4.10
C GLU A 237 -7.37 1.89 -5.16
N GLU A 238 -6.91 0.65 -5.12
CA GLU A 238 -7.18 -0.42 -6.07
C GLU A 238 -8.66 -0.83 -6.14
N VAL A 239 -9.46 -0.41 -5.16
CA VAL A 239 -10.91 -0.66 -5.10
C VAL A 239 -11.72 0.63 -5.02
N GLY A 240 -11.14 1.77 -5.42
CA GLY A 240 -11.83 3.04 -5.61
C GLY A 240 -11.80 3.99 -4.43
N SER A 241 -10.90 3.81 -3.46
CA SER A 241 -10.61 4.75 -2.36
C SER A 241 -11.77 5.09 -1.40
N GLY A 242 -12.95 4.49 -1.56
CA GLY A 242 -14.19 4.83 -0.83
C GLY A 242 -14.29 4.26 0.60
N THR A 243 -13.17 3.94 1.25
CA THR A 243 -13.13 3.40 2.61
C THR A 243 -12.72 4.47 3.63
N LYS A 244 -12.85 4.16 4.93
CA LYS A 244 -12.46 5.06 6.02
C LYS A 244 -11.00 5.54 5.91
N GLN A 245 -10.10 4.74 5.36
CA GLN A 245 -8.67 5.01 5.19
C GLN A 245 -8.26 5.32 3.74
N GLY A 246 -9.20 5.32 2.80
CA GLY A 246 -8.95 5.65 1.40
C GLY A 246 -8.82 7.15 1.16
N ALA A 247 -8.39 7.52 -0.03
CA ALA A 247 -8.20 8.92 -0.41
C ALA A 247 -9.51 9.72 -0.50
N ASP A 248 -10.63 9.04 -0.76
CA ASP A 248 -11.99 9.64 -0.80
C ASP A 248 -12.64 9.77 0.59
N SER A 249 -11.91 9.42 1.65
CA SER A 249 -12.35 9.61 3.03
C SER A 249 -12.12 11.04 3.51
N THR A 250 -12.63 11.35 4.70
CA THR A 250 -12.38 12.64 5.37
C THR A 250 -10.94 12.77 5.90
N PHE A 251 -10.10 11.73 5.83
CA PHE A 251 -8.80 11.68 6.53
C PHE A 251 -7.90 12.86 6.18
N LEU A 252 -7.75 13.16 4.89
CA LEU A 252 -6.93 14.31 4.45
C LEU A 252 -7.53 15.62 4.94
N MET A 253 -8.82 15.85 4.67
CA MET A 253 -9.49 17.12 4.99
C MET A 253 -9.52 17.35 6.49
N ASP A 254 -9.84 16.32 7.30
CA ASP A 254 -9.82 16.40 8.76
C ASP A 254 -8.42 16.75 9.28
N THR A 255 -7.39 16.11 8.71
CA THR A 255 -5.99 16.37 9.07
C THR A 255 -5.60 17.81 8.75
N LEU A 256 -5.88 18.31 7.55
CA LEU A 256 -5.55 19.70 7.16
C LEU A 256 -6.30 20.72 8.03
N ARG A 257 -7.59 20.50 8.33
CA ARG A 257 -8.36 21.35 9.22
C ARG A 257 -7.81 21.34 10.65
N ARG A 258 -7.43 20.18 11.17
CA ARG A 258 -6.80 20.05 12.50
C ARG A 258 -5.42 20.71 12.57
N ILE A 259 -4.63 20.65 11.50
CA ILE A 259 -3.38 21.42 11.41
C ILE A 259 -3.66 22.91 11.54
N ASN A 260 -4.65 23.42 10.80
CA ASN A 260 -5.02 24.82 10.83
C ASN A 260 -5.46 25.25 12.24
N THR A 261 -6.38 24.50 12.86
CA THR A 261 -6.87 24.75 14.23
C THR A 261 -5.75 24.65 15.28
N GLY A 262 -4.88 23.64 15.17
CA GLY A 262 -3.74 23.44 16.07
C GLY A 262 -2.69 24.56 16.00
N LEU A 263 -2.69 25.33 14.90
CA LEU A 263 -1.88 26.55 14.74
C LEU A 263 -2.60 27.83 15.19
N GLY A 264 -3.79 27.70 15.77
CA GLY A 264 -4.61 28.85 16.24
C GLY A 264 -5.21 29.69 15.11
N ARG A 265 -5.40 29.12 13.90
CA ARG A 265 -5.94 29.78 12.72
C ARG A 265 -7.45 29.50 12.62
N ASP A 266 -8.21 30.47 12.13
CA ASP A 266 -9.65 30.35 11.90
C ASP A 266 -10.01 29.61 10.62
N GLU A 267 -11.30 29.41 10.38
CA GLU A 267 -11.79 28.65 9.19
C GLU A 267 -11.52 29.43 7.89
N GLU A 268 -11.57 30.77 7.89
CA GLU A 268 -11.26 31.57 6.71
C GLU A 268 -9.81 31.39 6.28
N ALA A 269 -8.90 31.43 7.25
CA ALA A 269 -7.47 31.15 6.98
C ALA A 269 -7.23 29.71 6.46
N TYR A 270 -8.07 28.74 6.88
CA TYR A 270 -8.04 27.40 6.34
C TYR A 270 -8.46 27.35 4.87
N LEU A 271 -9.57 28.00 4.53
CA LEU A 271 -10.09 28.05 3.15
C LEU A 271 -9.11 28.77 2.21
N MET A 272 -8.52 29.87 2.66
CA MET A 272 -7.48 30.58 1.93
C MET A 272 -6.25 29.72 1.69
N ALA A 273 -5.80 28.96 2.71
CA ALA A 273 -4.68 28.05 2.59
C ALA A 273 -4.98 26.92 1.61
N LEU A 274 -6.19 26.35 1.61
CA LEU A 274 -6.62 25.35 0.63
C LEU A 274 -6.60 25.90 -0.79
N ALA A 275 -7.12 27.10 -1.02
CA ALA A 275 -7.13 27.73 -2.34
C ALA A 275 -5.73 27.96 -2.91
N SER A 276 -4.74 28.16 -2.03
CA SER A 276 -3.32 28.36 -2.39
C SER A 276 -2.54 27.04 -2.41
N SER A 277 -3.18 25.90 -2.20
CA SER A 277 -2.51 24.60 -2.05
C SER A 277 -2.20 23.96 -3.39
N ILE A 278 -1.07 23.23 -3.45
CA ILE A 278 -0.67 22.43 -4.60
C ILE A 278 -0.72 20.96 -4.18
N MET A 279 -1.51 20.18 -4.90
CA MET A 279 -1.55 18.73 -4.72
C MET A 279 -0.91 18.03 -5.92
N ARG A 280 0.01 17.13 -5.68
CA ARG A 280 0.62 16.25 -6.69
C ARG A 280 0.38 14.81 -6.31
N THR A 281 -0.35 14.12 -7.16
CA THR A 281 -0.49 12.66 -7.13
C THR A 281 0.38 12.08 -8.23
N ARG A 282 1.13 11.03 -7.95
CA ARG A 282 1.82 10.24 -8.97
C ARG A 282 1.40 8.79 -8.82
N SER A 283 0.64 8.32 -9.79
CA SER A 283 0.44 6.90 -10.04
C SER A 283 1.31 6.49 -11.23
N ILE A 284 2.00 5.37 -11.13
CA ILE A 284 2.82 4.80 -12.20
C ILE A 284 1.98 4.47 -13.45
N GLN A 285 0.69 4.22 -13.29
CA GLN A 285 -0.22 3.94 -14.41
C GLN A 285 -0.19 5.01 -15.51
N ARG A 286 -0.01 6.28 -15.15
CA ARG A 286 0.15 7.35 -16.17
C ARG A 286 1.48 7.30 -16.92
N MET A 287 2.51 6.66 -16.39
CA MET A 287 3.79 6.53 -17.08
C MET A 287 3.83 5.38 -18.12
N ARG A 288 3.06 4.30 -17.92
CA ARG A 288 3.03 3.16 -18.85
C ARG A 288 2.34 3.43 -20.18
N TYR A 289 1.48 4.46 -20.28
CA TYR A 289 0.68 4.77 -21.49
C TYR A 289 1.12 6.02 -22.23
N ARG A 290 2.28 6.58 -21.98
CA ARG A 290 2.85 7.50 -22.99
C ARG A 290 3.51 6.65 -24.09
N GLN A 291 2.72 6.29 -25.10
CA GLN A 291 3.29 6.10 -26.43
C GLN A 291 4.22 7.28 -26.72
N PRO A 292 5.41 7.05 -27.29
CA PRO A 292 6.26 8.16 -27.72
C PRO A 292 5.40 9.05 -28.61
N CYS A 293 5.14 10.26 -28.13
CA CYS A 293 4.42 11.26 -28.91
C CYS A 293 5.31 11.57 -30.12
N SER A 294 4.85 11.18 -31.31
CA SER A 294 5.51 11.44 -32.58
C SER A 294 5.46 12.93 -32.99
N ARG A 295 5.08 13.83 -32.08
CA ARG A 295 5.14 15.28 -32.28
C ARG A 295 6.11 15.89 -31.26
N PRO A 296 7.09 16.70 -31.70
CA PRO A 296 7.93 17.45 -30.79
C PRO A 296 7.04 18.44 -30.01
N CYS A 297 6.94 18.25 -28.69
CA CYS A 297 6.36 19.25 -27.81
C CYS A 297 7.24 20.49 -27.86
N ALA A 298 6.68 21.62 -28.32
CA ALA A 298 7.31 22.91 -28.25
C ALA A 298 7.86 23.16 -26.85
N LYS A 299 9.13 23.48 -26.76
CA LYS A 299 9.83 23.80 -25.52
C LYS A 299 9.23 25.07 -24.92
N GLY A 300 8.50 24.95 -23.83
CA GLY A 300 8.21 26.04 -22.92
C GLY A 300 9.48 26.45 -22.17
N PRO A 301 9.71 27.74 -21.87
CA PRO A 301 10.96 28.21 -21.28
C PRO A 301 11.06 27.76 -19.80
N GLY A 302 12.18 27.14 -19.45
CA GLY A 302 12.79 27.24 -18.14
C GLY A 302 12.53 26.15 -17.12
N PHE A 303 12.87 24.86 -17.41
CA PHE A 303 13.24 23.94 -16.34
C PHE A 303 14.60 23.32 -16.64
N PRO A 304 15.59 23.43 -15.73
CA PRO A 304 16.89 22.79 -15.91
C PRO A 304 16.72 21.27 -15.86
N SER A 305 17.16 20.59 -16.91
CA SER A 305 17.28 19.13 -16.96
C SER A 305 18.39 18.69 -15.99
N ARG A 306 18.02 18.25 -14.80
CA ARG A 306 18.94 17.44 -13.99
C ARG A 306 18.79 15.97 -14.42
N PRO A 307 19.91 15.26 -14.67
CA PRO A 307 19.85 13.83 -14.96
C PRO A 307 19.26 13.08 -13.76
N LEU A 308 18.42 12.09 -14.05
CA LEU A 308 17.90 11.15 -13.04
C LEU A 308 19.09 10.51 -12.30
N PRO A 309 18.99 10.33 -10.98
CA PRO A 309 20.06 9.69 -10.21
C PRO A 309 20.29 8.27 -10.74
N THR A 310 21.55 7.96 -10.99
CA THR A 310 22.00 6.65 -11.46
C THR A 310 21.67 5.55 -10.45
N VAL A 311 21.50 4.31 -10.92
CA VAL A 311 21.15 3.07 -10.19
C VAL A 311 21.94 2.84 -8.88
N ARG A 312 23.08 3.52 -8.70
CA ARG A 312 23.84 3.47 -7.43
C ARG A 312 23.04 3.94 -6.21
N THR A 313 22.04 4.78 -6.40
CA THR A 313 21.13 5.23 -5.32
C THR A 313 20.08 4.17 -4.97
N CYS A 314 19.76 3.25 -5.88
CA CYS A 314 18.79 2.17 -5.60
C CYS A 314 19.34 1.08 -4.67
N ARG A 315 20.67 0.90 -4.56
CA ARG A 315 21.25 -0.07 -3.60
C ARG A 315 20.98 0.28 -2.13
N ALA A 316 20.74 1.54 -1.81
CA ALA A 316 20.40 1.99 -0.46
C ALA A 316 18.91 1.80 -0.11
N VAL A 317 18.08 1.33 -1.05
CA VAL A 317 16.61 1.29 -0.96
C VAL A 317 16.07 -0.10 -0.58
N LEU A 318 16.93 -1.10 -0.48
CA LEU A 318 16.57 -2.52 -0.34
C LEU A 318 15.94 -3.01 1.00
N PRO A 319 15.83 -2.24 2.09
CA PRO A 319 15.09 -2.72 3.27
C PRO A 319 13.56 -2.86 3.08
N TRP A 320 13.02 -2.40 1.94
CA TRP A 320 11.56 -2.28 1.71
C TRP A 320 10.92 -3.39 0.87
N ALA A 321 11.72 -4.26 0.29
CA ALA A 321 11.25 -5.31 -0.61
C ALA A 321 10.94 -6.65 0.09
N ILE A 322 10.86 -6.67 1.42
CA ILE A 322 10.54 -7.87 2.20
C ILE A 322 9.28 -7.65 3.01
#